data_e477c00c2e55bdb0df957ebe4a3f5dc0
#
_entry.id   e477c00c2e55bdb0df957ebe4a3f5dc0
#
_cell.length_a   1.000
_cell.length_b   1.000
_cell.length_c   1.000
_cell.angle_alpha   90.00
_cell.angle_beta   90.00
_cell.angle_gamma   90.00
#
_symmetry.space_group_name_H-M   'P 1'
#
loop_
_entity.id
_entity.type
_entity.pdbx_description
1 polymer ?
#
loop_
_entity_poly.entity_id
_entity_poly.type
_entity_poly.pdbx_seq_one_letter_code
_entity_poly.pdbx_strand_id
1 'polypeptide(L)'
;MKLSTLYSCALLLFGLPALADAGSKADIQQLEQEFNAAYVANDLDKYFGYYSNDAVLWFPEGRTDVPSYRKMWTAYIKGGAKLQSAVLSDLHVELSPQGDAAIASYVLRVKTLEANQKVTDEIFQETDVWFKLAGGWKVAHVHYSPAPEPAHK
;
A
#
# COMPACT_ATOMS: atom_id res chain seq x y z
N MET A 1 -22.51 61.14 39.54
CA MET A 1 -22.77 59.75 39.03
C MET A 1 -21.87 59.52 37.80
N LYS A 2 -20.78 58.76 37.93
CA LYS A 2 -19.92 58.40 36.77
C LYS A 2 -20.19 56.95 36.42
N LEU A 3 -20.74 56.71 35.21
CA LEU A 3 -20.90 55.38 34.62
C LEU A 3 -19.54 54.96 34.04
N SER A 4 -18.98 53.86 34.57
CA SER A 4 -17.80 53.20 34.00
C SER A 4 -18.31 52.12 33.04
N THR A 5 -18.01 52.27 31.76
CA THR A 5 -18.27 51.26 30.71
C THR A 5 -17.10 50.27 30.66
N LEU A 6 -17.36 49.03 31.05
CA LEU A 6 -16.41 47.92 30.93
C LEU A 6 -16.49 47.37 29.51
N TYR A 7 -15.42 47.54 28.71
CA TYR A 7 -15.25 46.86 27.44
C TYR A 7 -14.70 45.45 27.71
N SER A 8 -15.53 44.44 27.44
CA SER A 8 -15.15 43.04 27.46
C SER A 8 -14.44 42.68 26.13
N CYS A 9 -13.15 42.48 26.16
CA CYS A 9 -12.37 42.05 24.99
C CYS A 9 -12.48 40.55 24.87
N ALA A 10 -13.31 40.06 23.92
CA ALA A 10 -13.41 38.64 23.60
C ALA A 10 -12.18 38.25 22.76
N LEU A 11 -11.25 37.49 23.35
CA LEU A 11 -10.14 36.86 22.65
C LEU A 11 -10.67 35.68 21.81
N LEU A 12 -10.79 35.89 20.50
CA LEU A 12 -11.03 34.80 19.54
C LEU A 12 -9.72 34.01 19.40
N LEU A 13 -9.63 32.86 20.07
CA LEU A 13 -8.60 31.85 19.81
C LEU A 13 -8.89 31.19 18.46
N PHE A 14 -8.24 31.68 17.41
CA PHE A 14 -8.16 30.95 16.16
C PHE A 14 -7.26 29.72 16.42
N GLY A 15 -7.89 28.55 16.57
CA GLY A 15 -7.17 27.28 16.54
C GLY A 15 -6.48 27.13 15.20
N LEU A 16 -5.14 27.14 15.20
CA LEU A 16 -4.35 26.76 14.03
C LEU A 16 -4.75 25.32 13.66
N PRO A 17 -5.07 25.03 12.38
CA PRO A 17 -5.23 23.65 11.95
C PRO A 17 -3.92 22.91 12.27
N ALA A 18 -4.00 21.80 13.00
CA ALA A 18 -2.87 20.91 13.17
C ALA A 18 -2.38 20.55 11.76
N LEU A 19 -1.15 20.93 11.43
CA LEU A 19 -0.49 20.47 10.21
C LEU A 19 -0.49 18.95 10.30
N ALA A 20 -1.26 18.28 9.45
CA ALA A 20 -1.17 16.83 9.31
C ALA A 20 0.29 16.51 8.99
N ASP A 21 0.90 15.64 9.80
CA ASP A 21 2.28 15.23 9.62
C ASP A 21 2.45 14.69 8.18
N ALA A 22 3.24 15.38 7.36
CA ALA A 22 3.46 14.98 5.98
C ALA A 22 4.24 13.67 5.98
N GLY A 23 3.78 12.68 5.22
CA GLY A 23 4.48 11.40 5.09
C GLY A 23 5.88 11.59 4.47
N SER A 24 6.77 10.68 4.76
CA SER A 24 8.12 10.66 4.18
C SER A 24 8.28 9.49 3.21
N LYS A 25 9.29 9.57 2.33
CA LYS A 25 9.65 8.42 1.48
C LYS A 25 10.05 7.20 2.31
N ALA A 26 10.72 7.42 3.45
CA ALA A 26 11.11 6.37 4.36
C ALA A 26 9.90 5.63 4.97
N ASP A 27 8.82 6.35 5.28
CA ASP A 27 7.58 5.74 5.78
C ASP A 27 6.98 4.78 4.74
N ILE A 28 6.93 5.21 3.46
CA ILE A 28 6.41 4.37 2.38
C ILE A 28 7.34 3.18 2.11
N GLN A 29 8.65 3.37 2.13
CA GLN A 29 9.60 2.26 2.00
C GLN A 29 9.43 1.21 3.09
N GLN A 30 9.20 1.62 4.33
CA GLN A 30 8.91 0.72 5.43
C GLN A 30 7.57 0.00 5.24
N LEU A 31 6.52 0.74 4.83
CA LEU A 31 5.20 0.16 4.57
C LEU A 31 5.23 -0.89 3.46
N GLU A 32 5.99 -0.66 2.38
CA GLU A 32 6.19 -1.65 1.32
C GLU A 32 6.86 -2.93 1.82
N GLN A 33 7.87 -2.79 2.69
CA GLN A 33 8.52 -3.95 3.31
C GLN A 33 7.54 -4.73 4.19
N GLU A 34 6.76 -4.04 5.01
CA GLU A 34 5.77 -4.66 5.90
C GLU A 34 4.61 -5.31 5.13
N PHE A 35 4.15 -4.67 4.06
CA PHE A 35 3.11 -5.17 3.16
C PHE A 35 3.56 -6.48 2.49
N ASN A 36 4.75 -6.48 1.89
CA ASN A 36 5.33 -7.67 1.27
C ASN A 36 5.66 -8.77 2.30
N ALA A 37 6.08 -8.41 3.51
CA ALA A 37 6.30 -9.39 4.58
C ALA A 37 4.99 -10.08 5.01
N ALA A 38 3.88 -9.35 5.11
CA ALA A 38 2.56 -9.92 5.38
C ALA A 38 2.09 -10.86 4.26
N TYR A 39 2.36 -10.49 2.99
CA TYR A 39 2.10 -11.32 1.82
C TYR A 39 2.84 -12.66 1.90
N VAL A 40 4.15 -12.65 2.13
CA VAL A 40 4.98 -13.88 2.25
C VAL A 40 4.56 -14.74 3.44
N ALA A 41 4.24 -14.11 4.58
CA ALA A 41 3.79 -14.80 5.77
C ALA A 41 2.40 -15.45 5.60
N ASN A 42 1.67 -15.16 4.52
CA ASN A 42 0.26 -15.49 4.33
C ASN A 42 -0.61 -14.99 5.49
N ASP A 43 -0.22 -13.87 6.11
CA ASP A 43 -1.03 -13.15 7.08
C ASP A 43 -2.07 -12.31 6.32
N LEU A 44 -3.12 -13.00 5.87
CA LEU A 44 -4.12 -12.41 4.97
C LEU A 44 -4.86 -11.24 5.60
N ASP A 45 -5.09 -11.27 6.90
CA ASP A 45 -5.78 -10.17 7.59
C ASP A 45 -4.90 -8.92 7.62
N LYS A 46 -3.62 -9.07 7.94
CA LYS A 46 -2.64 -7.99 7.90
C LYS A 46 -2.44 -7.48 6.47
N TYR A 47 -2.21 -8.39 5.50
CA TYR A 47 -1.99 -8.05 4.09
C TYR A 47 -3.15 -7.25 3.50
N PHE A 48 -4.38 -7.75 3.61
CA PHE A 48 -5.55 -7.06 3.10
C PHE A 48 -5.94 -5.83 3.93
N GLY A 49 -5.44 -5.72 5.15
CA GLY A 49 -5.59 -4.53 5.99
C GLY A 49 -4.84 -3.30 5.49
N TYR A 50 -3.86 -3.47 4.61
CA TYR A 50 -3.16 -2.34 3.97
C TYR A 50 -3.99 -1.66 2.88
N TYR A 51 -4.94 -2.36 2.25
CA TYR A 51 -5.75 -1.79 1.17
C TYR A 51 -6.83 -0.83 1.70
N SER A 52 -7.13 0.19 0.91
CA SER A 52 -8.37 0.95 1.08
C SER A 52 -9.57 0.11 0.61
N ASN A 53 -10.76 0.41 1.12
CA ASN A 53 -11.98 -0.37 0.80
C ASN A 53 -12.37 -0.29 -0.68
N ASP A 54 -11.96 0.76 -1.36
CA ASP A 54 -12.24 1.09 -2.76
C ASP A 54 -11.03 0.96 -3.67
N ALA A 55 -9.96 0.29 -3.20
CA ALA A 55 -8.76 0.09 -3.98
C ALA A 55 -9.05 -0.66 -5.30
N VAL A 56 -8.39 -0.22 -6.36
CA VAL A 56 -8.48 -0.80 -7.69
C VAL A 56 -7.20 -1.55 -8.01
N LEU A 57 -7.33 -2.81 -8.41
CA LEU A 57 -6.20 -3.68 -8.70
C LEU A 57 -6.20 -4.06 -10.18
N TRP A 58 -5.05 -3.89 -10.82
CA TRP A 58 -4.80 -4.32 -12.20
C TRP A 58 -3.76 -5.44 -12.20
N PHE A 59 -4.19 -6.62 -12.56
CA PHE A 59 -3.38 -7.82 -12.69
C PHE A 59 -3.31 -8.27 -14.16
N PRO A 60 -2.46 -9.25 -14.54
CA PRO A 60 -2.40 -9.75 -15.91
C PRO A 60 -3.76 -10.21 -16.45
N GLU A 61 -4.64 -10.71 -15.60
CA GLU A 61 -6.00 -11.16 -15.93
C GLU A 61 -7.00 -10.01 -16.09
N GLY A 62 -6.62 -8.80 -15.70
CA GLY A 62 -7.45 -7.60 -15.79
C GLY A 62 -7.74 -6.93 -14.45
N ARG A 63 -8.71 -6.02 -14.48
CA ARG A 63 -9.09 -5.24 -13.30
C ARG A 63 -9.93 -6.07 -12.32
N THR A 64 -9.60 -5.95 -11.04
CA THR A 64 -10.36 -6.56 -9.93
C THR A 64 -10.49 -5.60 -8.74
N ASP A 65 -11.25 -5.99 -7.73
CA ASP A 65 -11.40 -5.31 -6.45
C ASP A 65 -10.81 -6.14 -5.30
N VAL A 66 -10.63 -5.51 -4.12
CA VAL A 66 -10.04 -6.16 -2.95
C VAL A 66 -10.85 -7.37 -2.45
N PRO A 67 -12.20 -7.31 -2.35
CA PRO A 67 -12.99 -8.47 -1.94
C PRO A 67 -12.83 -9.68 -2.86
N SER A 68 -12.86 -9.46 -4.18
CA SER A 68 -12.68 -10.51 -5.18
C SER A 68 -11.27 -11.10 -5.13
N TYR A 69 -10.25 -10.26 -5.05
CA TYR A 69 -8.86 -10.67 -4.89
C TYR A 69 -8.66 -11.47 -3.60
N ARG A 70 -9.15 -10.99 -2.46
CA ARG A 70 -9.06 -11.70 -1.18
C ARG A 70 -9.70 -13.09 -1.25
N LYS A 71 -10.88 -13.20 -1.87
CA LYS A 71 -11.55 -14.49 -2.06
C LYS A 71 -10.70 -15.44 -2.89
N MET A 72 -10.19 -14.98 -4.03
CA MET A 72 -9.33 -15.77 -4.93
C MET A 72 -8.06 -16.21 -4.21
N TRP A 73 -7.33 -15.28 -3.60
CA TRP A 73 -6.07 -15.55 -2.92
C TRP A 73 -6.24 -16.49 -1.73
N THR A 74 -7.30 -16.31 -0.93
CA THR A 74 -7.63 -17.21 0.17
C THR A 74 -7.91 -18.63 -0.33
N ALA A 75 -8.62 -18.78 -1.45
CA ALA A 75 -8.88 -20.10 -2.05
C ALA A 75 -7.59 -20.75 -2.56
N TYR A 76 -6.70 -19.98 -3.19
CA TYR A 76 -5.41 -20.45 -3.68
C TYR A 76 -4.53 -21.00 -2.55
N ILE A 77 -4.36 -20.26 -1.46
CA ILE A 77 -3.61 -20.71 -0.28
C ILE A 77 -4.26 -21.90 0.40
N LYS A 78 -5.60 -21.91 0.56
CA LYS A 78 -6.33 -23.06 1.11
C LYS A 78 -6.25 -24.30 0.21
N GLY A 79 -6.05 -24.12 -1.09
CA GLY A 79 -5.81 -25.19 -2.06
C GLY A 79 -4.45 -25.88 -1.92
N GLY A 80 -3.57 -25.36 -1.07
CA GLY A 80 -2.27 -25.96 -0.77
C GLY A 80 -1.08 -25.22 -1.39
N ALA A 81 -1.31 -24.10 -2.08
CA ALA A 81 -0.23 -23.22 -2.52
C ALA A 81 0.40 -22.49 -1.34
N LYS A 82 1.68 -22.18 -1.45
CA LYS A 82 2.42 -21.46 -0.39
C LYS A 82 3.47 -20.55 -1.01
N LEU A 83 3.46 -19.28 -0.63
CA LEU A 83 4.58 -18.40 -0.91
C LEU A 83 5.80 -18.85 -0.12
N GLN A 84 6.92 -19.03 -0.83
CA GLN A 84 8.21 -19.34 -0.21
C GLN A 84 9.02 -18.08 0.02
N SER A 85 8.96 -17.14 -0.91
CA SER A 85 9.59 -15.83 -0.77
C SER A 85 8.96 -14.82 -1.72
N ALA A 86 9.01 -13.55 -1.34
CA ALA A 86 8.85 -12.41 -2.22
C ALA A 86 9.99 -11.43 -1.92
N VAL A 87 10.86 -11.18 -2.90
CA VAL A 87 12.04 -10.34 -2.74
C VAL A 87 11.80 -9.07 -3.55
N LEU A 88 11.65 -7.97 -2.83
CA LEU A 88 11.49 -6.64 -3.38
C LEU A 88 12.88 -6.04 -3.68
N SER A 89 13.03 -5.48 -4.87
CA SER A 89 14.26 -4.81 -5.33
C SER A 89 13.92 -3.60 -6.19
N ASP A 90 14.88 -2.70 -6.37
CA ASP A 90 14.74 -1.49 -7.18
C ASP A 90 13.53 -0.63 -6.77
N LEU A 91 13.34 -0.47 -5.45
CA LEU A 91 12.24 0.31 -4.92
C LEU A 91 12.47 1.81 -5.13
N HIS A 92 11.59 2.41 -5.89
CA HIS A 92 11.52 3.85 -6.12
C HIS A 92 10.23 4.42 -5.53
N VAL A 93 10.36 5.50 -4.72
CA VAL A 93 9.21 6.14 -4.07
C VAL A 93 9.14 7.61 -4.47
N GLU A 94 7.96 8.03 -4.92
CA GLU A 94 7.60 9.41 -5.18
C GLU A 94 6.47 9.85 -4.25
N LEU A 95 6.56 11.06 -3.72
CA LEU A 95 5.51 11.66 -2.88
C LEU A 95 4.81 12.78 -3.63
N SER A 96 3.51 12.95 -3.36
CA SER A 96 2.80 14.17 -3.74
C SER A 96 3.44 15.40 -3.06
N PRO A 97 3.30 16.60 -3.62
CA PRO A 97 3.81 17.81 -2.99
C PRO A 97 3.27 18.06 -1.58
N GLN A 98 2.09 17.56 -1.28
CA GLN A 98 1.43 17.67 0.03
C GLN A 98 1.84 16.56 1.01
N GLY A 99 2.50 15.49 0.54
CA GLY A 99 2.87 14.34 1.35
C GLY A 99 1.69 13.49 1.82
N ASP A 100 0.58 13.52 1.08
CA ASP A 100 -0.67 12.79 1.36
C ASP A 100 -0.94 11.64 0.38
N ALA A 101 -0.14 11.55 -0.68
CA ALA A 101 -0.12 10.44 -1.62
C ALA A 101 1.32 10.05 -1.97
N ALA A 102 1.51 8.80 -2.33
CA ALA A 102 2.78 8.27 -2.79
C ALA A 102 2.58 7.25 -3.90
N ILE A 103 3.59 7.13 -4.76
CA ILE A 103 3.75 6.05 -5.73
C ILE A 103 5.00 5.28 -5.33
N ALA A 104 4.86 3.97 -5.17
CA ALA A 104 5.98 3.05 -4.98
C ALA A 104 6.04 2.11 -6.19
N SER A 105 7.18 2.08 -6.88
CA SER A 105 7.41 1.19 -8.02
C SER A 105 8.62 0.30 -7.73
N TYR A 106 8.52 -0.98 -8.02
CA TYR A 106 9.59 -1.93 -7.71
C TYR A 106 9.53 -3.19 -8.58
N VAL A 107 10.58 -3.97 -8.48
CA VAL A 107 10.64 -5.33 -9.03
C VAL A 107 10.44 -6.32 -7.90
N LEU A 108 9.52 -7.27 -8.08
CA LEU A 108 9.19 -8.30 -7.12
C LEU A 108 9.51 -9.69 -7.69
N ARG A 109 10.44 -10.42 -7.07
CA ARG A 109 10.69 -11.83 -7.40
C ARG A 109 9.95 -12.71 -6.43
N VAL A 110 9.03 -13.52 -6.94
CA VAL A 110 8.16 -14.37 -6.14
C VAL A 110 8.48 -15.84 -6.40
N LYS A 111 8.71 -16.60 -5.32
CA LYS A 111 8.76 -18.05 -5.36
C LYS A 111 7.53 -18.63 -4.70
N THR A 112 6.84 -19.49 -5.42
CA THR A 112 5.62 -20.14 -4.93
C THR A 112 5.77 -21.65 -5.04
N LEU A 113 5.41 -22.35 -3.97
CA LEU A 113 5.13 -23.78 -4.00
C LEU A 113 3.67 -23.95 -4.34
N GLU A 114 3.40 -24.50 -5.52
CA GLU A 114 2.04 -24.78 -5.99
C GLU A 114 1.43 -25.99 -5.27
N ALA A 115 0.12 -26.12 -5.30
CA ALA A 115 -0.60 -27.27 -4.72
C ALA A 115 -0.11 -28.63 -5.26
N ASN A 116 0.33 -28.68 -6.51
CA ASN A 116 0.90 -29.86 -7.16
C ASN A 116 2.41 -30.09 -6.86
N GLN A 117 2.96 -29.38 -5.88
CA GLN A 117 4.37 -29.43 -5.45
C GLN A 117 5.36 -28.86 -6.47
N LYS A 118 4.91 -28.24 -7.55
CA LYS A 118 5.79 -27.50 -8.44
C LYS A 118 6.20 -26.17 -7.79
N VAL A 119 7.46 -25.80 -7.93
CA VAL A 119 7.94 -24.46 -7.54
C VAL A 119 7.97 -23.58 -8.77
N THR A 120 7.31 -22.43 -8.71
CA THR A 120 7.46 -21.33 -9.67
C THR A 120 8.41 -20.28 -9.10
N ASP A 121 9.13 -19.59 -9.97
CA ASP A 121 10.08 -18.52 -9.64
C ASP A 121 9.92 -17.44 -10.72
N GLU A 122 9.18 -16.40 -10.40
CA GLU A 122 8.69 -15.43 -11.36
C GLU A 122 9.09 -14.01 -10.94
N ILE A 123 9.28 -13.13 -11.91
CA ILE A 123 9.64 -11.73 -11.68
C ILE A 123 8.53 -10.84 -12.23
N PHE A 124 8.14 -9.89 -11.41
CA PHE A 124 7.06 -8.95 -11.70
C PHE A 124 7.54 -7.51 -11.55
N GLN A 125 6.84 -6.61 -12.22
CA GLN A 125 6.89 -5.17 -11.97
C GLN A 125 5.61 -4.80 -11.26
N GLU A 126 5.73 -4.08 -10.17
CA GLU A 126 4.60 -3.64 -9.36
C GLU A 126 4.66 -2.13 -9.14
N THR A 127 3.50 -1.51 -9.13
CA THR A 127 3.34 -0.10 -8.80
C THR A 127 2.15 0.04 -7.88
N ASP A 128 2.41 0.53 -6.66
CA ASP A 128 1.43 0.78 -5.63
C ASP A 128 1.22 2.28 -5.44
N VAL A 129 -0.04 2.69 -5.42
CA VAL A 129 -0.41 4.05 -5.05
C VAL A 129 -0.96 4.04 -3.63
N TRP A 130 -0.31 4.80 -2.77
CA TRP A 130 -0.68 4.96 -1.37
C TRP A 130 -1.36 6.30 -1.14
N PHE A 131 -2.46 6.30 -0.39
CA PHE A 131 -3.12 7.51 0.10
C PHE A 131 -3.06 7.58 1.61
N LYS A 132 -2.76 8.76 2.14
CA LYS A 132 -2.80 9.04 3.57
C LYS A 132 -4.24 9.38 3.98
N LEU A 133 -4.94 8.40 4.54
CA LEU A 133 -6.31 8.52 5.01
C LEU A 133 -6.35 8.78 6.52
N ALA A 134 -7.53 9.04 7.09
CA ALA A 134 -7.69 9.27 8.53
C ALA A 134 -7.16 8.12 9.41
N GLY A 135 -7.14 6.88 8.88
CA GLY A 135 -6.61 5.69 9.58
C GLY A 135 -5.15 5.34 9.24
N GLY A 136 -4.39 6.24 8.61
CA GLY A 136 -3.03 6.02 8.14
C GLY A 136 -2.94 5.77 6.64
N TRP A 137 -1.76 5.34 6.19
CA TRP A 137 -1.51 5.04 4.80
C TRP A 137 -2.23 3.77 4.35
N LYS A 138 -2.87 3.83 3.16
CA LYS A 138 -3.57 2.70 2.53
C LYS A 138 -3.22 2.60 1.06
N VAL A 139 -3.06 1.38 0.56
CA VAL A 139 -2.94 1.09 -0.87
C VAL A 139 -4.30 1.35 -1.53
N ALA A 140 -4.33 2.30 -2.46
CA ALA A 140 -5.52 2.69 -3.21
C ALA A 140 -5.53 2.13 -4.63
N HIS A 141 -4.36 1.78 -5.16
CA HIS A 141 -4.22 1.20 -6.48
C HIS A 141 -2.99 0.32 -6.55
N VAL A 142 -3.11 -0.82 -7.24
CA VAL A 142 -1.99 -1.70 -7.58
C VAL A 142 -2.00 -1.97 -9.07
N HIS A 143 -0.84 -1.90 -9.69
CA HIS A 143 -0.59 -2.48 -11.01
C HIS A 143 0.54 -3.52 -10.87
N TYR A 144 0.21 -4.74 -11.19
CA TYR A 144 1.10 -5.89 -11.09
C TYR A 144 1.15 -6.61 -12.44
N SER A 145 2.33 -6.74 -13.04
CA SER A 145 2.52 -7.35 -14.34
C SER A 145 3.82 -8.15 -14.40
N PRO A 146 3.92 -9.21 -15.23
CA PRO A 146 5.19 -9.88 -15.46
C PRO A 146 6.28 -8.90 -15.92
N ALA A 147 7.49 -9.04 -15.35
CA ALA A 147 8.61 -8.27 -15.84
C ALA A 147 8.99 -8.71 -17.26
N PRO A 148 9.46 -7.79 -18.11
CA PRO A 148 9.96 -8.18 -19.44
C PRO A 148 11.14 -9.13 -19.31
N GLU A 149 11.20 -10.12 -20.19
CA GLU A 149 12.37 -11.00 -20.26
C GLU A 149 13.63 -10.17 -20.54
N PRO A 150 14.79 -10.52 -19.90
CA PRO A 150 16.04 -9.85 -20.22
C PRO A 150 16.30 -9.96 -21.74
N ALA A 151 16.59 -8.83 -22.38
CA ALA A 151 16.97 -8.85 -23.79
C ALA A 151 18.16 -9.78 -23.96
N HIS A 152 17.98 -10.85 -24.73
CA HIS A 152 19.11 -11.72 -25.12
C HIS A 152 20.09 -10.87 -25.93
N LYS A 153 21.29 -10.62 -25.34
CA LYS A 153 22.41 -9.97 -26.04
C LYS A 153 23.18 -10.97 -26.88
#